data_5edf319316961d714547107417f820b8
#
_entry.id   5edf319316961d714547107417f820b8
#
_cell.length_a   1.000
_cell.length_b   1.000
_cell.length_c   1.000
_cell.angle_alpha   90.00
_cell.angle_beta   90.00
_cell.angle_gamma   90.00
#
_symmetry.space_group_name_H-M   'P 1'
#
loop_
_entity.id
_entity.type
_entity.pdbx_description
1 polymer ?
#
loop_
_entity_poly.entity_id
_entity_poly.type
_entity_poly.pdbx_seq_one_letter_code
_entity_poly.pdbx_strand_id
1 'polypeptide(L)'
;MRIDKNSRGTLALVFGISAIIAALLIVFVRIPWIVYPVVALLLWFCIWQLAFFRIPVRERKGSDRLVTSVADGRVVIIEKTYEKEYLKQECIQLSVYMNFFDVHANFWPVDGSVDYYKYYPGEHFFASKPKASEENEHSCVGIVTPSGQKIFFKQIAGGFARRIVCYAKWHSTSRSGEQCGIIKFGSRIDIFLPLDAEIKVEVGDYVRACETVLAELKA
;
A
#
# COMPACT_ATOMS: atom_id res chain seq x y z
N MET A 1 -4.85 -16.47 -5.69
CA MET A 1 -3.87 -15.38 -5.87
C MET A 1 -4.14 -14.72 -7.22
N ARG A 2 -4.26 -13.40 -7.26
CA ARG A 2 -4.40 -12.61 -8.51
C ARG A 2 -3.20 -11.68 -8.62
N ILE A 3 -2.92 -11.20 -9.83
CA ILE A 3 -1.90 -10.17 -10.07
C ILE A 3 -2.60 -8.86 -10.43
N ASP A 4 -2.12 -7.77 -9.85
CA ASP A 4 -2.65 -6.44 -10.14
C ASP A 4 -2.59 -6.12 -11.64
N LYS A 5 -3.70 -5.60 -12.18
CA LYS A 5 -3.85 -5.34 -13.62
C LYS A 5 -2.84 -4.31 -14.16
N ASN A 6 -2.50 -3.30 -13.35
CA ASN A 6 -1.55 -2.25 -13.74
C ASN A 6 -0.08 -2.69 -13.61
N SER A 7 0.17 -3.88 -13.05
CA SER A 7 1.50 -4.46 -12.89
C SER A 7 1.86 -5.49 -13.96
N ARG A 8 0.89 -5.95 -14.76
CA ARG A 8 1.11 -6.97 -15.79
C ARG A 8 2.16 -6.56 -16.82
N GLY A 9 2.12 -5.31 -17.30
CA GLY A 9 3.12 -4.78 -18.22
C GLY A 9 4.53 -4.74 -17.63
N THR A 10 4.66 -4.34 -16.36
CA THR A 10 5.95 -4.36 -15.65
C THR A 10 6.50 -5.79 -15.52
N LEU A 11 5.64 -6.77 -15.16
CA LEU A 11 6.03 -8.18 -15.07
C LEU A 11 6.45 -8.74 -16.42
N ALA A 12 5.69 -8.49 -17.49
CA ALA A 12 6.04 -8.94 -18.83
C ALA A 12 7.40 -8.39 -19.28
N LEU A 13 7.67 -7.11 -19.02
CA LEU A 13 8.95 -6.48 -19.34
C LEU A 13 10.11 -7.11 -18.54
N VAL A 14 9.95 -7.26 -17.21
CA VAL A 14 10.98 -7.85 -16.35
C VAL A 14 11.26 -9.29 -16.76
N PHE A 15 10.24 -10.09 -17.01
CA PHE A 15 10.40 -11.49 -17.42
C PHE A 15 11.05 -11.60 -18.81
N GLY A 16 10.64 -10.76 -19.75
CA GLY A 16 11.24 -10.71 -21.09
C GLY A 16 12.72 -10.35 -21.04
N ILE A 17 13.09 -9.30 -20.31
CA ILE A 17 14.50 -8.89 -20.14
C ILE A 17 15.30 -9.99 -19.42
N SER A 18 14.77 -10.58 -18.36
CA SER A 18 15.44 -11.66 -17.61
C SER A 18 15.67 -12.89 -18.50
N ALA A 19 14.70 -13.27 -19.32
CA ALA A 19 14.82 -14.38 -20.27
C ALA A 19 15.89 -14.11 -21.34
N ILE A 20 15.94 -12.88 -21.90
CA ILE A 20 16.95 -12.48 -22.87
C ILE A 20 18.35 -12.54 -22.25
N ILE A 21 18.53 -11.97 -21.07
CA ILE A 21 19.83 -11.99 -20.36
C ILE A 21 20.25 -13.43 -20.09
N ALA A 22 19.36 -14.29 -19.59
CA ALA A 22 19.67 -15.69 -19.35
C ALA A 22 20.08 -16.44 -20.63
N ALA A 23 19.36 -16.22 -21.75
CA ALA A 23 19.69 -16.81 -23.03
C ALA A 23 21.07 -16.36 -23.55
N LEU A 24 21.36 -15.07 -23.47
CA LEU A 24 22.68 -14.53 -23.90
C LEU A 24 23.81 -15.10 -23.04
N LEU A 25 23.63 -15.22 -21.71
CA LEU A 25 24.63 -15.82 -20.83
C LEU A 25 24.90 -17.29 -21.19
N ILE A 26 23.84 -18.08 -21.40
CA ILE A 26 23.98 -19.50 -21.74
C ILE A 26 24.68 -19.69 -23.09
N VAL A 27 24.40 -18.84 -24.09
CA VAL A 27 24.96 -18.99 -25.44
C VAL A 27 26.39 -18.47 -25.51
N PHE A 28 26.69 -17.32 -24.93
CA PHE A 28 27.96 -16.61 -25.17
C PHE A 28 28.99 -16.78 -24.05
N VAL A 29 28.57 -16.83 -22.77
CA VAL A 29 29.52 -16.88 -21.67
C VAL A 29 30.08 -18.28 -21.47
N ARG A 30 29.28 -19.33 -21.57
CA ARG A 30 29.64 -20.76 -21.48
C ARG A 30 30.48 -21.18 -20.25
N ILE A 31 30.51 -20.34 -19.21
CA ILE A 31 31.24 -20.57 -17.95
C ILE A 31 30.21 -20.96 -16.89
N PRO A 32 30.03 -22.24 -16.54
CA PRO A 32 28.91 -22.74 -15.73
C PRO A 32 28.81 -22.07 -14.35
N TRP A 33 29.93 -21.87 -13.68
CA TRP A 33 29.97 -21.28 -12.34
C TRP A 33 29.67 -19.77 -12.30
N ILE A 34 29.58 -19.09 -13.45
CA ILE A 34 29.04 -17.73 -13.59
C ILE A 34 27.56 -17.79 -14.03
N VAL A 35 27.27 -18.60 -15.05
CA VAL A 35 25.94 -18.66 -15.66
C VAL A 35 24.88 -19.13 -14.67
N TYR A 36 25.12 -20.24 -13.96
CA TYR A 36 24.10 -20.80 -13.06
C TYR A 36 23.71 -19.87 -11.91
N PRO A 37 24.65 -19.25 -11.17
CA PRO A 37 24.27 -18.30 -10.11
C PRO A 37 23.50 -17.07 -10.64
N VAL A 38 23.89 -16.54 -11.80
CA VAL A 38 23.18 -15.37 -12.37
C VAL A 38 21.78 -15.74 -12.84
N VAL A 39 21.61 -16.89 -13.50
CA VAL A 39 20.28 -17.40 -13.89
C VAL A 39 19.41 -17.65 -12.66
N ALA A 40 19.97 -18.25 -11.60
CA ALA A 40 19.25 -18.46 -10.34
C ALA A 40 18.80 -17.14 -9.70
N LEU A 41 19.65 -16.11 -9.71
CA LEU A 41 19.32 -14.77 -9.23
C LEU A 41 18.20 -14.12 -10.05
N LEU A 42 18.23 -14.24 -11.38
CA LEU A 42 17.16 -13.74 -12.26
C LEU A 42 15.83 -14.46 -11.99
N LEU A 43 15.84 -15.77 -11.79
CA LEU A 43 14.65 -16.54 -11.44
C LEU A 43 14.10 -16.13 -10.07
N TRP A 44 14.97 -15.97 -9.06
CA TRP A 44 14.58 -15.48 -7.75
C TRP A 44 13.95 -14.09 -7.86
N PHE A 45 14.52 -13.18 -8.63
CA PHE A 45 13.99 -11.84 -8.86
C PHE A 45 12.62 -11.88 -9.54
N CYS A 46 12.40 -12.76 -10.53
CA CYS A 46 11.10 -12.95 -11.15
C CYS A 46 10.05 -13.47 -10.15
N ILE A 47 10.41 -14.43 -9.30
CA ILE A 47 9.53 -14.96 -8.24
C ILE A 47 9.19 -13.86 -7.23
N TRP A 48 10.17 -13.08 -6.81
CA TRP A 48 9.97 -11.96 -5.91
C TRP A 48 9.02 -10.90 -6.50
N GLN A 49 9.15 -10.57 -7.79
CA GLN A 49 8.24 -9.67 -8.49
C GLN A 49 6.79 -10.19 -8.49
N LEU A 50 6.59 -11.49 -8.70
CA LEU A 50 5.26 -12.10 -8.60
C LEU A 50 4.70 -11.98 -7.17
N ALA A 51 5.53 -12.22 -6.18
CA ALA A 51 5.16 -12.08 -4.77
C ALA A 51 4.80 -10.62 -4.43
N PHE A 52 5.57 -9.66 -4.94
CA PHE A 52 5.37 -8.24 -4.72
C PHE A 52 4.04 -7.72 -5.29
N PHE A 53 3.70 -8.11 -6.52
CA PHE A 53 2.50 -7.64 -7.21
C PHE A 53 1.26 -8.52 -7.00
N ARG A 54 1.34 -9.48 -6.07
CA ARG A 54 0.20 -10.35 -5.78
C ARG A 54 -0.92 -9.60 -5.06
N ILE A 55 -2.15 -9.99 -5.37
CA ILE A 55 -3.34 -9.63 -4.61
C ILE A 55 -3.76 -10.90 -3.86
N PRO A 56 -3.53 -10.99 -2.55
CA PRO A 56 -3.95 -12.14 -1.76
C PRO A 56 -5.47 -12.21 -1.66
N VAL A 57 -5.99 -13.41 -1.53
CA VAL A 57 -7.38 -13.63 -1.10
C VAL A 57 -7.35 -13.68 0.42
N ARG A 58 -8.08 -12.78 1.07
CA ARG A 58 -8.12 -12.64 2.52
C ARG A 58 -9.55 -12.58 3.04
N GLU A 59 -9.70 -12.96 4.29
CA GLU A 59 -10.94 -12.77 5.00
C GLU A 59 -11.16 -11.29 5.29
N ARG A 60 -12.36 -10.80 5.00
CA ARG A 60 -12.77 -9.44 5.27
C ARG A 60 -13.23 -9.32 6.72
N LYS A 61 -12.53 -8.54 7.53
CA LYS A 61 -12.92 -8.22 8.92
C LYS A 61 -13.48 -6.82 9.10
N GLY A 62 -13.30 -5.94 8.13
CA GLY A 62 -13.80 -4.57 8.19
C GLY A 62 -15.30 -4.48 7.96
N SER A 63 -15.90 -3.44 8.48
CA SER A 63 -17.30 -3.06 8.33
C SER A 63 -17.43 -1.54 8.17
N ASP A 64 -18.60 -0.99 8.44
CA ASP A 64 -18.83 0.46 8.55
C ASP A 64 -18.24 1.10 9.82
N ARG A 65 -17.88 0.26 10.83
CA ARG A 65 -17.29 0.69 12.11
C ARG A 65 -15.89 0.13 12.37
N LEU A 66 -15.58 -1.06 11.86
CA LEU A 66 -14.28 -1.68 12.04
C LEU A 66 -13.34 -1.26 10.91
N VAL A 67 -12.36 -0.42 11.26
CA VAL A 67 -11.33 0.05 10.33
C VAL A 67 -10.20 -0.95 10.27
N THR A 68 -10.01 -1.60 9.13
CA THR A 68 -8.92 -2.54 8.90
C THR A 68 -7.71 -1.90 8.26
N SER A 69 -6.55 -2.53 8.38
CA SER A 69 -5.35 -2.06 7.71
C SER A 69 -5.52 -1.99 6.19
N VAL A 70 -5.10 -0.87 5.61
CA VAL A 70 -5.08 -0.64 4.16
C VAL A 70 -3.97 -1.45 3.48
N ALA A 71 -2.90 -1.75 4.20
CA ALA A 71 -1.69 -2.40 3.69
C ALA A 71 -1.12 -3.41 4.67
N ASP A 72 -0.26 -4.30 4.18
CA ASP A 72 0.63 -5.10 5.03
C ASP A 72 1.80 -4.24 5.46
N GLY A 73 2.25 -4.42 6.68
CA GLY A 73 3.43 -3.71 7.15
C GLY A 73 3.48 -3.58 8.66
N ARG A 74 4.34 -2.68 9.10
CA ARG A 74 4.54 -2.40 10.52
C ARG A 74 3.97 -1.03 10.89
N VAL A 75 3.24 -0.97 11.98
CA VAL A 75 2.78 0.30 12.56
C VAL A 75 4.00 1.09 13.06
N VAL A 76 4.19 2.30 12.56
CA VAL A 76 5.36 3.13 12.89
C VAL A 76 5.01 4.43 13.60
N ILE A 77 3.77 4.89 13.49
CA ILE A 77 3.26 6.11 14.14
C ILE A 77 1.85 5.85 14.64
N ILE A 78 1.56 6.28 15.87
CA ILE A 78 0.22 6.49 16.40
C ILE A 78 0.30 7.76 17.24
N GLU A 79 -0.28 8.86 16.74
CA GLU A 79 -0.22 10.15 17.43
C GLU A 79 -1.46 11.01 17.16
N LYS A 80 -1.71 11.99 18.01
CA LYS A 80 -2.71 13.03 17.78
C LYS A 80 -2.11 14.10 16.89
N THR A 81 -2.85 14.52 15.86
CA THR A 81 -2.43 15.56 14.92
C THR A 81 -3.63 16.34 14.40
N TYR A 82 -3.40 17.51 13.83
CA TYR A 82 -4.41 18.26 13.10
C TYR A 82 -4.34 17.95 11.60
N GLU A 83 -5.39 17.34 11.05
CA GLU A 83 -5.47 17.07 9.61
C GLU A 83 -6.08 18.29 8.89
N LYS A 84 -5.29 18.88 7.96
CA LYS A 84 -5.57 20.22 7.37
C LYS A 84 -6.38 20.18 6.07
N GLU A 85 -6.47 19.01 5.41
CA GLU A 85 -6.91 18.93 4.01
C GLU A 85 -8.40 18.55 3.89
N TYR A 86 -8.78 17.44 4.50
CA TYR A 86 -10.13 16.88 4.38
C TYR A 86 -10.91 16.91 5.69
N LEU A 87 -10.34 16.39 6.80
CA LEU A 87 -11.00 16.36 8.10
C LEU A 87 -11.09 17.76 8.71
N LYS A 88 -10.03 18.57 8.56
CA LYS A 88 -9.89 19.95 9.09
C LYS A 88 -10.14 20.03 10.59
N GLN A 89 -9.67 19.04 11.32
CA GLN A 89 -9.83 18.90 12.77
C GLN A 89 -8.69 18.08 13.37
N GLU A 90 -8.61 18.04 14.70
CA GLU A 90 -7.76 17.12 15.41
C GLU A 90 -8.23 15.68 15.20
N CYS A 91 -7.29 14.78 15.02
CA CYS A 91 -7.53 13.38 14.70
C CYS A 91 -6.38 12.50 15.22
N ILE A 92 -6.54 11.19 15.12
CA ILE A 92 -5.46 10.23 15.38
C ILE A 92 -4.86 9.83 14.04
N GLN A 93 -3.56 10.08 13.85
CA GLN A 93 -2.78 9.55 12.74
C GLN A 93 -2.23 8.18 13.13
N LEU A 94 -2.45 7.18 12.27
CA LEU A 94 -1.86 5.85 12.35
C LEU A 94 -1.14 5.59 11.03
N SER A 95 0.18 5.30 11.10
CA SER A 95 1.00 5.07 9.91
C SER A 95 1.50 3.64 9.84
N VAL A 96 1.35 3.00 8.69
CA VAL A 96 1.81 1.64 8.38
C VAL A 96 2.90 1.70 7.32
N TYR A 97 4.11 1.30 7.67
CA TYR A 97 5.25 1.21 6.77
C TYR A 97 5.32 -0.18 6.12
N MET A 98 5.46 -0.20 4.80
CA MET A 98 5.54 -1.41 3.98
C MET A 98 6.98 -1.64 3.55
N ASN A 99 7.55 -2.79 3.87
CA ASN A 99 8.87 -3.18 3.38
C ASN A 99 8.80 -3.90 2.02
N PHE A 100 9.94 -4.15 1.38
CA PHE A 100 10.01 -4.74 0.03
C PHE A 100 9.41 -6.15 -0.11
N PHE A 101 9.18 -6.87 0.97
CA PHE A 101 8.63 -8.23 0.98
C PHE A 101 7.14 -8.27 1.30
N ASP A 102 6.59 -7.15 1.76
CA ASP A 102 5.17 -7.02 2.05
C ASP A 102 4.32 -6.99 0.77
N VAL A 103 3.04 -7.29 0.91
CA VAL A 103 2.07 -7.12 -0.18
C VAL A 103 1.82 -5.63 -0.39
N HIS A 104 2.07 -5.14 -1.60
CA HIS A 104 1.93 -3.72 -1.93
C HIS A 104 0.56 -3.34 -2.50
N ALA A 105 -0.35 -4.31 -2.70
CA ALA A 105 -1.75 -4.02 -2.96
C ALA A 105 -2.38 -3.37 -1.72
N ASN A 106 -3.14 -2.30 -1.95
CA ASN A 106 -3.85 -1.58 -0.90
C ASN A 106 -5.34 -1.89 -0.98
N PHE A 107 -6.01 -1.91 0.18
CA PHE A 107 -7.40 -2.31 0.31
C PHE A 107 -8.20 -1.26 1.07
N TRP A 108 -9.48 -1.16 0.76
CA TRP A 108 -10.38 -0.26 1.47
C TRP A 108 -10.43 -0.61 2.96
N PRO A 109 -10.21 0.37 3.85
CA PRO A 109 -10.17 0.12 5.29
C PRO A 109 -11.55 -0.09 5.92
N VAL A 110 -12.58 0.50 5.33
CA VAL A 110 -13.93 0.61 5.91
C VAL A 110 -14.98 0.66 4.80
N ASP A 111 -16.21 0.27 5.13
CA ASP A 111 -17.36 0.45 4.24
C ASP A 111 -17.83 1.91 4.24
N GLY A 112 -18.14 2.44 3.06
CA GLY A 112 -18.59 3.81 2.91
C GLY A 112 -18.61 4.29 1.47
N SER A 113 -18.58 5.61 1.29
CA SER A 113 -18.45 6.27 0.00
C SER A 113 -17.24 7.18 -0.04
N VAL A 114 -16.58 7.23 -1.18
CA VAL A 114 -15.44 8.15 -1.40
C VAL A 114 -15.99 9.55 -1.58
N ASP A 115 -15.70 10.42 -0.63
CA ASP A 115 -16.14 11.82 -0.59
C ASP A 115 -15.03 12.80 -0.98
N TYR A 116 -13.78 12.32 -0.99
CA TYR A 116 -12.62 13.10 -1.37
C TYR A 116 -11.56 12.24 -2.06
N TYR A 117 -10.99 12.75 -3.16
CA TYR A 117 -9.83 12.18 -3.80
C TYR A 117 -8.96 13.27 -4.41
N LYS A 118 -7.66 13.23 -4.11
CA LYS A 118 -6.68 14.11 -4.73
C LYS A 118 -5.32 13.41 -4.84
N TYR A 119 -4.64 13.65 -5.96
CA TYR A 119 -3.30 13.16 -6.20
C TYR A 119 -2.33 14.35 -6.20
N TYR A 120 -1.20 14.16 -5.54
CA TYR A 120 -0.12 15.12 -5.47
C TYR A 120 1.14 14.51 -6.07
N PRO A 121 1.70 15.07 -7.15
CA PRO A 121 3.06 14.77 -7.54
C PRO A 121 4.02 15.29 -6.47
N GLY A 122 5.12 14.60 -6.24
CA GLY A 122 6.08 14.99 -5.21
C GLY A 122 7.41 14.29 -5.36
N GLU A 123 8.26 14.47 -4.37
CA GLU A 123 9.58 13.87 -4.27
C GLU A 123 9.50 12.39 -3.90
N HIS A 124 10.66 11.73 -3.83
CA HIS A 124 10.78 10.30 -3.52
C HIS A 124 11.78 10.09 -2.37
N PHE A 125 11.51 10.68 -1.20
CA PHE A 125 12.28 10.38 0.01
C PHE A 125 11.90 9.03 0.60
N PHE A 126 12.76 8.44 1.43
CA PHE A 126 12.41 7.21 2.15
C PHE A 126 11.14 7.43 2.96
N ALA A 127 10.14 6.56 2.77
CA ALA A 127 8.81 6.69 3.40
C ALA A 127 8.83 6.58 4.93
N SER A 128 9.94 6.11 5.53
CA SER A 128 10.16 6.10 6.97
C SER A 128 10.41 7.48 7.59
N LYS A 129 10.72 8.51 6.76
CA LYS A 129 10.97 9.86 7.26
C LYS A 129 9.64 10.60 7.49
N PRO A 130 9.49 11.40 8.59
CA PRO A 130 8.27 12.18 8.85
C PRO A 130 7.86 13.08 7.69
N LYS A 131 8.82 13.78 7.06
CA LYS A 131 8.59 14.67 5.90
C LYS A 131 7.98 13.98 4.68
N ALA A 132 8.09 12.65 4.56
CA ALA A 132 7.55 11.92 3.43
C ALA A 132 6.03 12.07 3.28
N SER A 133 5.29 12.32 4.35
CA SER A 133 3.83 12.54 4.30
C SER A 133 3.40 13.77 3.52
N GLU A 134 4.26 14.78 3.41
CA GLU A 134 3.94 16.07 2.79
C GLU A 134 4.71 16.31 1.50
N GLU A 135 5.95 15.84 1.41
CA GLU A 135 6.85 16.14 0.30
C GLU A 135 6.86 15.08 -0.80
N ASN A 136 6.58 13.81 -0.46
CA ASN A 136 6.58 12.72 -1.45
C ASN A 136 5.32 12.69 -2.32
N GLU A 137 5.46 12.06 -3.51
CA GLU A 137 4.31 11.66 -4.31
C GLU A 137 3.30 10.93 -3.42
N HIS A 138 2.05 11.43 -3.37
CA HIS A 138 1.01 10.81 -2.56
C HIS A 138 -0.39 10.98 -3.16
N SER A 139 -1.28 10.06 -2.79
CA SER A 139 -2.71 10.18 -3.06
C SER A 139 -3.48 10.27 -1.75
N CYS A 140 -4.48 11.13 -1.73
CA CYS A 140 -5.35 11.42 -0.60
C CYS A 140 -6.75 10.91 -0.89
N VAL A 141 -7.33 10.16 0.05
CA VAL A 141 -8.68 9.60 -0.08
C VAL A 141 -9.46 9.83 1.20
N GLY A 142 -10.59 10.51 1.09
CA GLY A 142 -11.58 10.67 2.16
C GLY A 142 -12.76 9.73 1.96
N ILE A 143 -13.20 9.09 3.02
CA ILE A 143 -14.34 8.17 3.05
C ILE A 143 -15.34 8.65 4.10
N VAL A 144 -16.61 8.63 3.74
CA VAL A 144 -17.72 8.81 4.67
C VAL A 144 -18.41 7.47 4.86
N THR A 145 -18.48 7.00 6.11
CA THR A 145 -19.20 5.76 6.46
C THR A 145 -20.72 5.98 6.41
N PRO A 146 -21.53 4.92 6.38
CA PRO A 146 -22.99 5.03 6.48
C PRO A 146 -23.49 5.76 7.75
N SER A 147 -22.71 5.70 8.84
CA SER A 147 -22.99 6.43 10.09
C SER A 147 -22.56 7.90 10.05
N GLY A 148 -21.98 8.39 8.93
CA GLY A 148 -21.51 9.76 8.77
C GLY A 148 -20.12 10.04 9.31
N GLN A 149 -19.40 9.04 9.82
CA GLN A 149 -18.03 9.17 10.28
C GLN A 149 -17.09 9.39 9.09
N LYS A 150 -16.15 10.34 9.24
CA LYS A 150 -15.16 10.64 8.21
C LYS A 150 -13.82 10.00 8.54
N ILE A 151 -13.26 9.30 7.55
CA ILE A 151 -11.92 8.70 7.60
C ILE A 151 -11.13 9.24 6.43
N PHE A 152 -9.86 9.53 6.67
CA PHE A 152 -8.96 9.98 5.63
C PHE A 152 -7.72 9.11 5.60
N PHE A 153 -7.22 8.74 4.41
CA PHE A 153 -5.94 8.07 4.31
C PHE A 153 -5.11 8.57 3.12
N LYS A 154 -3.81 8.48 3.29
CA LYS A 154 -2.82 8.81 2.26
C LYS A 154 -2.05 7.56 1.86
N GLN A 155 -1.92 7.35 0.54
CA GLN A 155 -0.93 6.44 -0.03
C GLN A 155 0.32 7.27 -0.33
N ILE A 156 1.47 6.94 0.26
CA ILE A 156 2.69 7.73 0.17
C ILE A 156 3.77 6.88 -0.48
N ALA A 157 4.32 7.38 -1.60
CA ALA A 157 5.44 6.76 -2.27
C ALA A 157 6.73 6.92 -1.45
N GLY A 158 7.58 5.89 -1.45
CA GLY A 158 8.90 5.95 -0.82
C GLY A 158 10.03 6.13 -1.82
N GLY A 159 11.29 6.11 -1.37
CA GLY A 159 12.47 6.44 -2.16
C GLY A 159 12.71 5.60 -3.42
N PHE A 160 12.14 4.40 -3.49
CA PHE A 160 12.16 3.54 -4.68
C PHE A 160 10.82 3.48 -5.39
N ALA A 161 9.76 4.03 -4.78
CA ALA A 161 8.43 4.06 -5.37
C ALA A 161 8.41 5.08 -6.52
N ARG A 162 7.99 4.62 -7.69
CA ARG A 162 7.87 5.50 -8.86
C ARG A 162 6.43 5.67 -9.33
N ARG A 163 5.45 5.04 -8.64
CA ARG A 163 4.06 5.17 -9.06
C ARG A 163 3.08 4.68 -7.99
N ILE A 164 2.18 5.55 -7.61
CA ILE A 164 0.95 5.21 -6.91
C ILE A 164 -0.14 4.97 -7.94
N VAL A 165 -0.86 3.87 -7.80
CA VAL A 165 -2.10 3.60 -8.52
C VAL A 165 -3.22 3.57 -7.50
N CYS A 166 -4.08 4.58 -7.51
CA CYS A 166 -5.27 4.64 -6.69
C CYS A 166 -6.51 4.38 -7.56
N TYR A 167 -7.43 3.54 -7.06
CA TYR A 167 -8.68 3.23 -7.74
C TYR A 167 -9.86 4.04 -7.22
N ALA A 168 -9.63 4.91 -6.24
CA ALA A 168 -10.63 5.83 -5.73
C ALA A 168 -11.17 6.71 -6.85
N LYS A 169 -12.48 6.84 -6.90
CA LYS A 169 -13.19 7.80 -7.74
C LYS A 169 -14.19 8.52 -6.88
N TRP A 170 -14.39 9.79 -7.15
CA TRP A 170 -15.39 10.58 -6.47
C TRP A 170 -16.75 9.87 -6.49
N HIS A 171 -17.41 9.80 -5.35
CA HIS A 171 -18.69 9.11 -5.12
C HIS A 171 -18.71 7.59 -5.40
N SER A 172 -17.54 6.94 -5.57
CA SER A 172 -17.50 5.49 -5.63
C SER A 172 -17.69 4.85 -4.26
N THR A 173 -18.23 3.64 -4.24
CA THR A 173 -18.37 2.87 -3.01
C THR A 173 -17.01 2.36 -2.53
N SER A 174 -16.70 2.54 -1.26
CA SER A 174 -15.63 1.88 -0.54
C SER A 174 -16.21 0.63 0.12
N ARG A 175 -15.67 -0.54 -0.22
CA ARG A 175 -16.00 -1.81 0.45
C ARG A 175 -14.75 -2.35 1.11
N SER A 176 -14.75 -2.41 2.42
CA SER A 176 -13.64 -2.96 3.19
C SER A 176 -13.18 -4.29 2.63
N GLY A 177 -11.87 -4.47 2.47
CA GLY A 177 -11.27 -5.70 1.93
C GLY A 177 -11.25 -5.81 0.41
N GLU A 178 -11.90 -4.91 -0.35
CA GLU A 178 -11.69 -4.79 -1.80
C GLU A 178 -10.45 -3.95 -2.09
N GLN A 179 -9.75 -4.24 -3.20
CA GLN A 179 -8.56 -3.52 -3.57
C GLN A 179 -8.88 -2.07 -3.94
N CYS A 180 -8.23 -1.10 -3.27
CA CYS A 180 -8.33 0.33 -3.55
C CYS A 180 -7.13 0.90 -4.32
N GLY A 181 -6.05 0.13 -4.46
CA GLY A 181 -4.86 0.61 -5.16
C GLY A 181 -3.66 -0.30 -5.06
N ILE A 182 -2.52 0.23 -5.47
CA ILE A 182 -1.19 -0.38 -5.29
C ILE A 182 -0.13 0.72 -5.30
N ILE A 183 0.88 0.60 -4.43
CA ILE A 183 2.05 1.47 -4.44
C ILE A 183 3.25 0.63 -4.87
N LYS A 184 4.02 1.09 -5.85
CA LYS A 184 5.15 0.33 -6.40
C LYS A 184 6.45 0.75 -5.72
N PHE A 185 7.07 -0.18 -4.95
CA PHE A 185 8.40 -0.12 -4.30
C PHE A 185 8.56 0.85 -3.13
N GLY A 186 8.39 0.30 -1.92
CA GLY A 186 8.66 0.97 -0.65
C GLY A 186 7.69 2.13 -0.37
N SER A 187 6.85 2.00 0.64
CA SER A 187 5.70 2.89 0.78
C SER A 187 5.21 2.97 2.21
N ARG A 188 4.37 3.94 2.48
CA ARG A 188 3.67 4.13 3.74
C ARG A 188 2.21 4.47 3.49
N ILE A 189 1.35 3.99 4.36
CA ILE A 189 -0.04 4.42 4.45
C ILE A 189 -0.20 5.21 5.74
N ASP A 190 -0.71 6.43 5.64
CA ASP A 190 -1.15 7.20 6.79
C ASP A 190 -2.68 7.19 6.82
N ILE A 191 -3.27 6.78 7.95
CA ILE A 191 -4.71 6.75 8.18
C ILE A 191 -5.02 7.76 9.28
N PHE A 192 -6.01 8.61 9.06
CA PHE A 192 -6.46 9.63 10.00
C PHE A 192 -7.88 9.29 10.45
N LEU A 193 -8.05 9.14 11.74
CA LEU A 193 -9.25 8.66 12.40
C LEU A 193 -9.80 9.71 13.36
N PRO A 194 -11.11 9.73 13.64
CA PRO A 194 -11.67 10.57 14.70
C PRO A 194 -10.96 10.35 16.04
N LEU A 195 -10.88 11.40 16.87
CA LEU A 195 -10.20 11.33 18.18
C LEU A 195 -10.81 10.32 19.15
N ASP A 196 -12.08 10.02 18.98
CA ASP A 196 -12.83 9.09 19.83
C ASP A 196 -12.79 7.64 19.30
N ALA A 197 -12.11 7.37 18.20
CA ALA A 197 -11.90 6.01 17.70
C ALA A 197 -11.05 5.19 18.70
N GLU A 198 -11.47 3.96 18.96
CA GLU A 198 -10.74 3.04 19.83
C GLU A 198 -9.65 2.33 19.04
N ILE A 199 -8.39 2.66 19.27
CA ILE A 199 -7.24 2.05 18.61
C ILE A 199 -7.02 0.64 19.17
N LYS A 200 -6.81 -0.34 18.28
CA LYS A 200 -6.67 -1.78 18.62
C LYS A 200 -5.25 -2.32 18.38
N VAL A 201 -4.30 -1.48 18.03
CA VAL A 201 -2.91 -1.84 17.72
C VAL A 201 -1.94 -0.89 18.40
N GLU A 202 -0.66 -1.31 18.48
CA GLU A 202 0.42 -0.52 19.06
C GLU A 202 1.53 -0.24 18.03
N VAL A 203 2.37 0.77 18.31
CA VAL A 203 3.57 1.04 17.49
C VAL A 203 4.51 -0.16 17.58
N GLY A 204 4.92 -0.67 16.42
CA GLY A 204 5.75 -1.87 16.30
C GLY A 204 4.99 -3.12 15.84
N ASP A 205 3.67 -3.14 15.95
CA ASP A 205 2.87 -4.26 15.49
C ASP A 205 2.98 -4.49 13.99
N TYR A 206 3.01 -5.77 13.59
CA TYR A 206 2.88 -6.15 12.19
C TYR A 206 1.41 -6.40 11.87
N VAL A 207 0.90 -5.64 10.90
CA VAL A 207 -0.50 -5.66 10.49
C VAL A 207 -0.66 -6.22 9.08
N ARG A 208 -1.81 -6.84 8.82
CA ARG A 208 -2.20 -7.35 7.51
C ARG A 208 -3.44 -6.66 7.00
N ALA A 209 -3.39 -6.20 5.76
CA ALA A 209 -4.54 -5.60 5.09
C ALA A 209 -5.76 -6.52 5.13
N CYS A 210 -6.95 -5.97 5.29
CA CYS A 210 -8.23 -6.65 5.42
C CYS A 210 -8.43 -7.45 6.73
N GLU A 211 -7.37 -8.00 7.33
CA GLU A 211 -7.44 -8.97 8.45
C GLU A 211 -7.21 -8.31 9.81
N THR A 212 -6.28 -7.34 9.89
CA THR A 212 -5.99 -6.65 11.15
C THR A 212 -6.91 -5.45 11.32
N VAL A 213 -7.70 -5.44 12.39
CA VAL A 213 -8.49 -4.28 12.80
C VAL A 213 -7.55 -3.28 13.48
N LEU A 214 -7.43 -2.09 12.91
CA LEU A 214 -6.61 -1.00 13.45
C LEU A 214 -7.35 -0.19 14.50
N ALA A 215 -8.65 0.02 14.26
CA ALA A 215 -9.50 0.81 15.14
C ALA A 215 -10.97 0.45 15.00
N GLU A 216 -11.73 0.80 16.02
CA GLU A 216 -13.19 0.75 16.03
C GLU A 216 -13.75 2.18 16.17
N LEU A 217 -14.63 2.56 15.24
CA LEU A 217 -15.32 3.84 15.27
C LEU A 217 -16.49 3.79 16.26
N LYS A 218 -16.67 4.84 17.04
CA LYS A 218 -17.84 4.96 17.90
C LYS A 218 -19.11 5.16 17.05
N ALA A 219 -20.24 4.70 17.64
CA ALA A 219 -21.57 4.87 17.03
C ALA A 219 -22.01 6.33 17.02
#